data_2b1639dbeb1da366757ae5d72c2c89e8
#
_entry.id   2b1639dbeb1da366757ae5d72c2c89e8
#
_cell.length_a   1.000
_cell.length_b   1.000
_cell.length_c   1.000
_cell.angle_alpha   90.00
_cell.angle_beta   90.00
_cell.angle_gamma   90.00
#
_symmetry.space_group_name_H-M   'P 1'
#
loop_
_entity.id
_entity.type
_entity.pdbx_description
1 polymer ?
#
loop_
_entity_poly.entity_id
_entity_poly.type
_entity_poly.pdbx_seq_one_letter_code
_entity_poly.pdbx_strand_id
1 'polypeptide(L)'
;ITIIPVLLSSTIYNCNTVIDQAVYKHIAAYQGYTANQYGSWNGIYTGKYTVLINVPISIASAMAASSVPALTAAYAAGKKGEAKRQIGIATRFIMVIAFPCAVGMGILASPILQLLFRDSSETAAHMLQVGAVTILFFSLSTLSNGLLQGIGRMKEPIKNAIIALVLHLGLLAALMFLFDLNIFAVVIANAAFGLIMCILNAGSIRRYSGYHQEIRKTFFVPAIAAAGMGVVVWLVYHGILYVLRVNAVATLL
;
A
#
# COMPACT_ATOMS: atom_id res chain seq x y z
N ILE A 1 13.76 -26.77 4.81
CA ILE A 1 14.59 -25.60 5.26
C ILE A 1 14.09 -24.28 4.62
N THR A 2 13.34 -24.32 3.53
CA THR A 2 12.82 -23.13 2.82
C THR A 2 11.58 -22.47 3.48
N ILE A 3 10.85 -23.19 4.29
CA ILE A 3 9.61 -22.71 4.93
C ILE A 3 9.89 -21.62 5.98
N ILE A 4 10.94 -21.79 6.79
CA ILE A 4 11.26 -20.87 7.90
C ILE A 4 11.50 -19.43 7.42
N PRO A 5 12.30 -19.13 6.38
CA PRO A 5 12.49 -17.75 5.92
C PRO A 5 11.22 -17.11 5.36
N VAL A 6 10.35 -17.88 4.71
CA VAL A 6 9.06 -17.37 4.19
C VAL A 6 8.12 -17.01 5.34
N LEU A 7 7.99 -17.91 6.34
CA LEU A 7 7.21 -17.64 7.54
C LEU A 7 7.77 -16.42 8.30
N LEU A 8 9.09 -16.32 8.43
CA LEU A 8 9.72 -15.21 9.15
C LEU A 8 9.46 -13.86 8.47
N SER A 9 9.54 -13.78 7.14
CA SER A 9 9.22 -12.55 6.42
C SER A 9 7.74 -12.16 6.57
N SER A 10 6.83 -13.11 6.46
CA SER A 10 5.38 -12.87 6.68
C SER A 10 5.09 -12.44 8.13
N THR A 11 5.78 -13.05 9.09
CA THR A 11 5.66 -12.70 10.51
C THR A 11 6.10 -11.27 10.77
N ILE A 12 7.23 -10.81 10.19
CA ILE A 12 7.70 -9.42 10.36
C ILE A 12 6.68 -8.41 9.81
N TYR A 13 6.06 -8.71 8.64
CA TYR A 13 5.00 -7.86 8.10
C TYR A 13 3.78 -7.77 9.02
N ASN A 14 3.37 -8.89 9.62
CA ASN A 14 2.24 -8.91 10.55
C ASN A 14 2.60 -8.29 11.90
N CYS A 15 3.83 -8.48 12.39
CA CYS A 15 4.32 -7.84 13.61
C CYS A 15 4.36 -6.32 13.47
N ASN A 16 4.65 -5.77 12.28
CA ASN A 16 4.64 -4.34 12.07
C ASN A 16 3.31 -3.71 12.52
N THR A 17 2.18 -4.30 12.10
CA THR A 17 0.85 -3.80 12.47
C THR A 17 0.59 -3.84 13.97
N VAL A 18 1.04 -4.90 14.66
CA VAL A 18 0.87 -5.04 16.11
C VAL A 18 1.76 -4.03 16.85
N ILE A 19 2.99 -3.88 16.41
CA ILE A 19 3.95 -2.91 16.98
C ILE A 19 3.42 -1.48 16.78
N ASP A 20 2.94 -1.14 15.59
CA ASP A 20 2.36 0.17 15.29
C ASP A 20 1.21 0.51 16.23
N GLN A 21 0.28 -0.43 16.44
CA GLN A 21 -0.83 -0.23 17.35
C GLN A 21 -0.39 -0.05 18.80
N ALA A 22 0.61 -0.82 19.25
CA ALA A 22 1.15 -0.70 20.59
C ALA A 22 1.86 0.64 20.79
N VAL A 23 2.72 1.03 19.87
CA VAL A 23 3.45 2.31 19.89
C VAL A 23 2.49 3.48 19.81
N TYR A 24 1.55 3.44 18.86
CA TYR A 24 0.54 4.47 18.70
C TYR A 24 -0.28 4.70 19.98
N LYS A 25 -0.82 3.63 20.56
CA LYS A 25 -1.63 3.73 21.79
C LYS A 25 -0.81 4.29 22.96
N HIS A 26 0.43 3.87 23.08
CA HIS A 26 1.30 4.31 24.17
C HIS A 26 1.63 5.80 24.07
N ILE A 27 1.99 6.26 22.86
CA ILE A 27 2.31 7.67 22.62
C ILE A 27 1.04 8.53 22.73
N ALA A 28 -0.08 8.10 22.16
CA ALA A 28 -1.34 8.82 22.25
C ALA A 28 -1.82 9.00 23.71
N ALA A 29 -1.67 7.96 24.53
CA ALA A 29 -1.96 8.05 25.97
C ALA A 29 -1.00 9.02 26.67
N TYR A 30 0.28 9.04 26.33
CA TYR A 30 1.28 9.98 26.86
C TYR A 30 0.96 11.43 26.46
N GLN A 31 0.43 11.66 25.26
CA GLN A 31 -0.03 12.98 24.77
C GLN A 31 -1.34 13.43 25.42
N GLY A 32 -1.96 12.63 26.27
CA GLY A 32 -3.17 12.99 27.02
C GLY A 32 -4.48 12.67 26.29
N TYR A 33 -4.46 11.94 25.17
CA TYR A 33 -5.68 11.49 24.53
C TYR A 33 -6.38 10.41 25.36
N THR A 34 -7.71 10.47 25.43
CA THR A 34 -8.50 9.49 26.15
C THR A 34 -8.56 8.14 25.42
N ALA A 35 -8.76 7.05 26.17
CA ALA A 35 -8.87 5.70 25.60
C ALA A 35 -9.94 5.59 24.51
N ASN A 36 -11.06 6.32 24.66
CA ASN A 36 -12.12 6.35 23.67
C ASN A 36 -11.68 7.05 22.37
N GLN A 37 -10.91 8.14 22.45
CA GLN A 37 -10.44 8.87 21.27
C GLN A 37 -9.48 8.04 20.44
N TYR A 38 -8.36 7.61 21.04
CA TYR A 38 -7.39 6.81 20.27
C TYR A 38 -7.94 5.43 19.89
N GLY A 39 -8.85 4.87 20.68
CA GLY A 39 -9.55 3.63 20.36
C GLY A 39 -10.46 3.77 19.13
N SER A 40 -11.23 4.87 19.04
CA SER A 40 -12.06 5.17 17.87
C SER A 40 -11.23 5.34 16.59
N TRP A 41 -10.18 6.13 16.64
CA TRP A 41 -9.28 6.33 15.49
C TRP A 41 -8.60 5.04 15.06
N ASN A 42 -8.13 4.24 16.02
CA ASN A 42 -7.55 2.93 15.70
C ASN A 42 -8.59 1.97 15.11
N GLY A 43 -9.84 2.05 15.57
CA GLY A 43 -10.97 1.30 14.99
C GLY A 43 -11.23 1.67 13.52
N ILE A 44 -11.20 2.96 13.18
CA ILE A 44 -11.30 3.42 11.79
C ILE A 44 -10.10 2.90 10.96
N TYR A 45 -8.90 3.02 11.49
CA TYR A 45 -7.67 2.56 10.83
C TYR A 45 -7.72 1.05 10.54
N THR A 46 -8.02 0.22 11.54
CA THR A 46 -7.99 -1.24 11.40
C THR A 46 -9.22 -1.81 10.71
N GLY A 47 -10.42 -1.27 11.03
CA GLY A 47 -11.68 -1.83 10.56
C GLY A 47 -12.15 -1.32 9.20
N LYS A 48 -11.65 -0.18 8.73
CA LYS A 48 -12.11 0.43 7.48
C LYS A 48 -10.95 0.68 6.52
N TYR A 49 -10.01 1.53 6.90
CA TYR A 49 -8.87 1.89 6.06
C TYR A 49 -8.05 0.66 5.64
N THR A 50 -7.55 -0.12 6.60
CA THR A 50 -6.72 -1.29 6.32
C THR A 50 -7.45 -2.34 5.49
N VAL A 51 -8.75 -2.53 5.74
CA VAL A 51 -9.58 -3.47 4.96
C VAL A 51 -9.63 -3.05 3.49
N LEU A 52 -9.88 -1.77 3.22
CA LEU A 52 -9.99 -1.26 1.85
C LEU A 52 -8.66 -1.33 1.10
N ILE A 53 -7.56 -0.89 1.69
CA ILE A 53 -6.25 -0.91 1.01
C ILE A 53 -5.74 -2.33 0.77
N ASN A 54 -6.12 -3.30 1.60
CA ASN A 54 -5.70 -4.68 1.43
C ASN A 54 -6.34 -5.38 0.22
N VAL A 55 -7.47 -4.90 -0.28
CA VAL A 55 -8.11 -5.48 -1.48
C VAL A 55 -7.17 -5.44 -2.70
N PRO A 56 -6.66 -4.29 -3.16
CA PRO A 56 -5.70 -4.27 -4.27
C PRO A 56 -4.35 -4.92 -3.92
N ILE A 57 -3.90 -4.85 -2.67
CA ILE A 57 -2.64 -5.49 -2.24
C ILE A 57 -2.74 -7.02 -2.33
N SER A 58 -3.92 -7.61 -2.09
CA SER A 58 -4.12 -9.05 -2.24
C SER A 58 -3.94 -9.52 -3.68
N ILE A 59 -4.27 -8.69 -4.67
CA ILE A 59 -3.99 -8.96 -6.08
C ILE A 59 -2.48 -9.05 -6.32
N ALA A 60 -1.69 -8.18 -5.68
CA ALA A 60 -0.23 -8.25 -5.75
C ALA A 60 0.33 -9.55 -5.17
N SER A 61 -0.26 -10.04 -4.08
CA SER A 61 0.12 -11.33 -3.48
C SER A 61 -0.18 -12.49 -4.42
N ALA A 62 -1.34 -12.51 -5.07
CA ALA A 62 -1.70 -13.52 -6.06
C ALA A 62 -0.77 -13.48 -7.29
N MET A 63 -0.44 -12.28 -7.76
CA MET A 63 0.53 -12.09 -8.85
C MET A 63 1.93 -12.56 -8.48
N ALA A 64 2.39 -12.27 -7.26
CA ALA A 64 3.67 -12.79 -6.77
C ALA A 64 3.66 -14.32 -6.79
N ALA A 65 2.64 -14.95 -6.22
CA ALA A 65 2.51 -16.40 -6.18
C ALA A 65 2.51 -17.05 -7.58
N SER A 66 1.80 -16.46 -8.55
CA SER A 66 1.72 -16.96 -9.92
C SER A 66 3.02 -16.74 -10.73
N SER A 67 3.78 -15.68 -10.42
CA SER A 67 5.00 -15.34 -11.15
C SER A 67 6.22 -16.12 -10.66
N VAL A 68 6.23 -16.57 -9.41
CA VAL A 68 7.36 -17.25 -8.77
C VAL A 68 7.79 -18.53 -9.51
N PRO A 69 6.91 -19.48 -9.90
CA PRO A 69 7.32 -20.72 -10.58
C PRO A 69 8.04 -20.45 -11.90
N ALA A 70 7.47 -19.59 -12.76
CA ALA A 70 8.05 -19.24 -14.05
C ALA A 70 9.41 -18.54 -13.89
N LEU A 71 9.52 -17.62 -12.95
CA LEU A 71 10.76 -16.92 -12.63
C LEU A 71 11.83 -17.88 -12.10
N THR A 72 11.46 -18.78 -11.18
CA THR A 72 12.36 -19.79 -10.59
C THR A 72 12.91 -20.72 -11.68
N ALA A 73 12.05 -21.21 -12.58
CA ALA A 73 12.46 -22.06 -13.68
C ALA A 73 13.43 -21.35 -14.64
N ALA A 74 13.13 -20.11 -15.03
CA ALA A 74 14.00 -19.31 -15.91
C ALA A 74 15.35 -19.01 -15.24
N TYR A 75 15.33 -18.68 -13.95
CA TYR A 75 16.53 -18.35 -13.17
C TYR A 75 17.43 -19.59 -12.96
N ALA A 76 16.83 -20.74 -12.60
CA ALA A 76 17.54 -22.01 -12.43
C ALA A 76 18.17 -22.53 -13.74
N ALA A 77 17.49 -22.31 -14.87
CA ALA A 77 18.01 -22.64 -16.21
C ALA A 77 19.08 -21.68 -16.71
N GLY A 78 19.50 -20.67 -15.93
CA GLY A 78 20.48 -19.66 -16.33
C GLY A 78 19.99 -18.68 -17.41
N LYS A 79 18.70 -18.70 -17.77
CA LYS A 79 18.08 -17.84 -18.78
C LYS A 79 17.83 -16.43 -18.25
N LYS A 80 18.91 -15.67 -18.01
CA LYS A 80 18.87 -14.34 -17.37
C LYS A 80 17.95 -13.35 -18.10
N GLY A 81 17.89 -13.40 -19.43
CA GLY A 81 17.01 -12.53 -20.24
C GLY A 81 15.54 -12.80 -19.96
N GLU A 82 15.16 -14.06 -19.87
CA GLU A 82 13.80 -14.48 -19.59
C GLU A 82 13.39 -14.12 -18.14
N ALA A 83 14.28 -14.37 -17.17
CA ALA A 83 14.06 -13.97 -15.80
C ALA A 83 13.82 -12.46 -15.65
N LYS A 84 14.63 -11.61 -16.30
CA LYS A 84 14.42 -10.16 -16.34
C LYS A 84 13.08 -9.78 -16.97
N ARG A 85 12.70 -10.45 -18.06
CA ARG A 85 11.42 -10.22 -18.73
C ARG A 85 10.24 -10.54 -17.80
N GLN A 86 10.28 -11.66 -17.10
CA GLN A 86 9.24 -12.05 -16.13
C GLN A 86 9.10 -11.03 -15.00
N ILE A 87 10.22 -10.58 -14.42
CA ILE A 87 10.23 -9.52 -13.40
C ILE A 87 9.57 -8.25 -13.93
N GLY A 88 9.96 -7.81 -15.13
CA GLY A 88 9.40 -6.60 -15.76
C GLY A 88 7.92 -6.69 -16.03
N ILE A 89 7.43 -7.83 -16.55
CA ILE A 89 6.00 -8.05 -16.83
C ILE A 89 5.20 -8.00 -15.52
N ALA A 90 5.62 -8.76 -14.51
CA ALA A 90 4.93 -8.80 -13.22
C ALA A 90 4.87 -7.42 -12.55
N THR A 91 5.98 -6.68 -12.58
CA THR A 91 6.04 -5.34 -11.97
C THR A 91 5.17 -4.32 -12.71
N ARG A 92 5.15 -4.35 -14.04
CA ARG A 92 4.25 -3.47 -14.82
C ARG A 92 2.79 -3.81 -14.59
N PHE A 93 2.45 -5.09 -14.60
CA PHE A 93 1.07 -5.53 -14.43
C PHE A 93 0.50 -5.06 -13.10
N ILE A 94 1.25 -5.24 -12.00
CA ILE A 94 0.75 -4.81 -10.69
C ILE A 94 0.62 -3.28 -10.59
N MET A 95 1.49 -2.51 -11.23
CA MET A 95 1.39 -1.05 -11.22
C MET A 95 0.20 -0.55 -12.05
N VAL A 96 -0.12 -1.22 -13.17
CA VAL A 96 -1.34 -0.91 -13.97
C VAL A 96 -2.63 -1.10 -13.14
N ILE A 97 -2.62 -1.99 -12.16
CA ILE A 97 -3.76 -2.18 -11.23
C ILE A 97 -3.68 -1.24 -10.03
N ALA A 98 -2.50 -1.13 -9.42
CA ALA A 98 -2.33 -0.37 -8.18
C ALA A 98 -2.59 1.13 -8.36
N PHE A 99 -2.17 1.74 -9.49
CA PHE A 99 -2.38 3.17 -9.74
C PHE A 99 -3.87 3.53 -9.83
N PRO A 100 -4.70 2.89 -10.67
CA PRO A 100 -6.13 3.17 -10.71
C PRO A 100 -6.82 2.92 -9.36
N CYS A 101 -6.44 1.86 -8.64
CA CYS A 101 -6.99 1.59 -7.31
C CYS A 101 -6.65 2.70 -6.32
N ALA A 102 -5.39 3.16 -6.29
CA ALA A 102 -4.97 4.25 -5.40
C ALA A 102 -5.69 5.55 -5.72
N VAL A 103 -5.74 5.94 -7.00
CA VAL A 103 -6.43 7.16 -7.45
C VAL A 103 -7.93 7.06 -7.18
N GLY A 104 -8.56 5.93 -7.52
CA GLY A 104 -9.99 5.71 -7.31
C GLY A 104 -10.37 5.76 -5.82
N MET A 105 -9.61 5.09 -4.95
CA MET A 105 -9.84 5.13 -3.50
C MET A 105 -9.58 6.52 -2.91
N GLY A 106 -8.60 7.27 -3.43
CA GLY A 106 -8.35 8.63 -3.00
C GLY A 106 -9.49 9.59 -3.36
N ILE A 107 -9.99 9.54 -4.59
CA ILE A 107 -11.05 10.43 -5.07
C ILE A 107 -12.42 10.05 -4.49
N LEU A 108 -12.73 8.76 -4.45
CA LEU A 108 -14.02 8.25 -3.98
C LEU A 108 -13.99 7.80 -2.52
N ALA A 109 -13.06 8.31 -1.69
CA ALA A 109 -12.91 7.88 -0.30
C ALA A 109 -14.21 7.99 0.49
N SER A 110 -14.85 9.16 0.48
CA SER A 110 -16.11 9.41 1.19
C SER A 110 -17.28 8.53 0.68
N PRO A 111 -17.59 8.50 -0.64
CA PRO A 111 -18.67 7.63 -1.13
C PRO A 111 -18.40 6.14 -0.92
N ILE A 112 -17.16 5.67 -1.01
CA ILE A 112 -16.82 4.27 -0.71
C ILE A 112 -17.11 3.93 0.75
N LEU A 113 -16.67 4.78 1.67
CA LEU A 113 -16.91 4.58 3.11
C LEU A 113 -18.39 4.65 3.46
N GLN A 114 -19.14 5.58 2.88
CA GLN A 114 -20.57 5.66 3.08
C GLN A 114 -21.31 4.42 2.55
N LEU A 115 -20.93 3.94 1.36
CA LEU A 115 -21.60 2.80 0.74
C LEU A 115 -21.29 1.49 1.48
N LEU A 116 -20.03 1.25 1.82
CA LEU A 116 -19.61 -0.04 2.38
C LEU A 116 -19.74 -0.11 3.92
N PHE A 117 -19.50 0.99 4.61
CA PHE A 117 -19.47 1.03 6.07
C PHE A 117 -20.55 1.94 6.69
N ARG A 118 -21.35 2.61 5.86
CA ARG A 118 -22.33 3.63 6.30
C ARG A 118 -21.68 4.70 7.18
N ASP A 119 -20.41 5.02 6.88
CA ASP A 119 -19.62 5.99 7.63
C ASP A 119 -19.40 7.25 6.80
N SER A 120 -19.89 8.36 7.33
CA SER A 120 -19.73 9.70 6.74
C SER A 120 -18.68 10.55 7.46
N SER A 121 -17.85 9.94 8.34
CA SER A 121 -16.84 10.69 9.08
C SER A 121 -15.75 11.23 8.15
N GLU A 122 -15.41 12.50 8.30
CA GLU A 122 -14.33 13.14 7.57
C GLU A 122 -12.97 12.51 7.89
N THR A 123 -12.77 12.09 9.13
CA THR A 123 -11.53 11.43 9.57
C THR A 123 -11.26 10.15 8.79
N ALA A 124 -12.31 9.30 8.59
CA ALA A 124 -12.17 8.07 7.81
C ALA A 124 -11.87 8.38 6.33
N ALA A 125 -12.55 9.37 5.75
CA ALA A 125 -12.35 9.79 4.37
C ALA A 125 -10.92 10.34 4.14
N HIS A 126 -10.47 11.25 5.01
CA HIS A 126 -9.11 11.79 4.93
C HIS A 126 -8.04 10.71 5.15
N MET A 127 -8.28 9.76 6.06
CA MET A 127 -7.37 8.64 6.28
C MET A 127 -7.21 7.79 5.01
N LEU A 128 -8.31 7.50 4.32
CA LEU A 128 -8.27 6.75 3.06
C LEU A 128 -7.64 7.58 1.93
N GLN A 129 -7.89 8.88 1.85
CA GLN A 129 -7.27 9.77 0.86
C GLN A 129 -5.75 9.84 1.01
N VAL A 130 -5.27 10.15 2.21
CA VAL A 130 -3.83 10.23 2.51
C VAL A 130 -3.16 8.87 2.33
N GLY A 131 -3.84 7.82 2.81
CA GLY A 131 -3.29 6.46 2.81
C GLY A 131 -3.43 5.71 1.48
N ALA A 132 -4.16 6.22 0.49
CA ALA A 132 -4.33 5.53 -0.79
C ALA A 132 -2.99 5.26 -1.51
N VAL A 133 -1.99 6.12 -1.33
CA VAL A 133 -0.63 5.93 -1.86
C VAL A 133 0.04 4.66 -1.33
N THR A 134 -0.34 4.21 -0.15
CA THR A 134 0.16 2.97 0.47
C THR A 134 -0.10 1.74 -0.42
N ILE A 135 -1.20 1.76 -1.19
CA ILE A 135 -1.53 0.70 -2.15
C ILE A 135 -0.40 0.48 -3.15
N LEU A 136 0.18 1.56 -3.69
CA LEU A 136 1.27 1.48 -4.66
C LEU A 136 2.50 0.80 -4.05
N PHE A 137 2.93 1.28 -2.89
CA PHE A 137 4.15 0.82 -2.25
C PHE A 137 4.01 -0.59 -1.69
N PHE A 138 2.91 -0.92 -1.03
CA PHE A 138 2.70 -2.27 -0.51
C PHE A 138 2.48 -3.31 -1.62
N SER A 139 1.76 -2.96 -2.69
CA SER A 139 1.61 -3.87 -3.83
C SER A 139 2.96 -4.19 -4.48
N LEU A 140 3.80 -3.16 -4.69
CA LEU A 140 5.12 -3.35 -5.26
C LEU A 140 6.07 -4.08 -4.31
N SER A 141 6.05 -3.77 -3.00
CA SER A 141 6.89 -4.45 -2.01
C SER A 141 6.50 -5.93 -1.86
N THR A 142 5.20 -6.24 -1.85
CA THR A 142 4.68 -7.60 -1.78
C THR A 142 5.10 -8.42 -3.00
N LEU A 143 4.92 -7.87 -4.21
CA LEU A 143 5.39 -8.52 -5.42
C LEU A 143 6.90 -8.74 -5.39
N SER A 144 7.68 -7.72 -5.04
CA SER A 144 9.14 -7.79 -5.04
C SER A 144 9.69 -8.78 -4.00
N ASN A 145 9.00 -8.98 -2.88
CA ASN A 145 9.32 -10.05 -1.93
C ASN A 145 9.18 -11.43 -2.58
N GLY A 146 8.06 -11.68 -3.29
CA GLY A 146 7.85 -12.92 -4.02
C GLY A 146 8.90 -13.13 -5.11
N LEU A 147 9.25 -12.08 -5.88
CA LEU A 147 10.28 -12.16 -6.90
C LEU A 147 11.66 -12.51 -6.33
N LEU A 148 12.05 -11.92 -5.19
CA LEU A 148 13.29 -12.26 -4.47
C LEU A 148 13.28 -13.71 -3.98
N GLN A 149 12.15 -14.19 -3.50
CA GLN A 149 11.97 -15.60 -3.14
C GLN A 149 12.12 -16.50 -4.37
N GLY A 150 11.52 -16.12 -5.50
CA GLY A 150 11.57 -16.85 -6.76
C GLY A 150 12.99 -17.01 -7.33
N ILE A 151 13.87 -16.03 -7.12
CA ILE A 151 15.29 -16.13 -7.50
C ILE A 151 16.18 -16.78 -6.41
N GLY A 152 15.58 -17.40 -5.38
CA GLY A 152 16.27 -18.09 -4.31
C GLY A 152 16.92 -17.18 -3.25
N ARG A 153 16.55 -15.89 -3.21
CA ARG A 153 17.11 -14.89 -2.28
C ARG A 153 16.17 -14.58 -1.11
N MET A 154 15.67 -15.62 -0.45
CA MET A 154 14.65 -15.52 0.62
C MET A 154 15.10 -14.71 1.84
N LYS A 155 16.40 -14.58 2.09
CA LYS A 155 16.94 -13.81 3.22
C LYS A 155 16.93 -12.30 2.97
N GLU A 156 16.91 -11.85 1.72
CA GLU A 156 16.96 -10.42 1.39
C GLU A 156 15.71 -9.67 1.82
N PRO A 157 14.47 -10.15 1.55
CA PRO A 157 13.27 -9.50 2.06
C PRO A 157 13.25 -9.35 3.59
N ILE A 158 13.79 -10.33 4.32
CA ILE A 158 13.86 -10.30 5.79
C ILE A 158 14.78 -9.17 6.26
N LYS A 159 15.99 -9.08 5.68
CA LYS A 159 16.94 -8.00 6.01
C LYS A 159 16.35 -6.63 5.70
N ASN A 160 15.76 -6.50 4.51
CA ASN A 160 15.14 -5.26 4.05
C ASN A 160 13.97 -4.86 4.97
N ALA A 161 13.15 -5.83 5.42
CA ALA A 161 12.04 -5.60 6.34
C ALA A 161 12.51 -5.14 7.72
N ILE A 162 13.60 -5.69 8.24
CA ILE A 162 14.18 -5.24 9.53
C ILE A 162 14.67 -3.80 9.42
N ILE A 163 15.38 -3.46 8.34
CA ILE A 163 15.86 -2.08 8.10
C ILE A 163 14.67 -1.13 7.98
N ALA A 164 13.67 -1.52 7.17
CA ALA A 164 12.47 -0.71 6.97
C ALA A 164 11.69 -0.52 8.27
N LEU A 165 11.60 -1.56 9.13
CA LEU A 165 10.90 -1.49 10.40
C LEU A 165 11.58 -0.51 11.37
N VAL A 166 12.90 -0.54 11.47
CA VAL A 166 13.65 0.39 12.35
C VAL A 166 13.44 1.84 11.90
N LEU A 167 13.56 2.11 10.59
CA LEU A 167 13.34 3.44 10.04
C LEU A 167 11.88 3.89 10.20
N HIS A 168 10.93 2.98 10.01
CA HIS A 168 9.50 3.21 10.19
C HIS A 168 9.15 3.61 11.64
N LEU A 169 9.68 2.89 12.63
CA LEU A 169 9.41 3.18 14.03
C LEU A 169 10.00 4.54 14.45
N GLY A 170 11.20 4.86 13.96
CA GLY A 170 11.78 6.19 14.16
C GLY A 170 10.94 7.30 13.53
N LEU A 171 10.44 7.08 12.31
CA LEU A 171 9.57 8.03 11.62
C LEU A 171 8.22 8.16 12.32
N LEU A 172 7.60 7.06 12.74
CA LEU A 172 6.33 7.06 13.48
C LEU A 172 6.45 7.89 14.76
N ALA A 173 7.49 7.65 15.56
CA ALA A 173 7.76 8.41 16.76
C ALA A 173 7.97 9.90 16.44
N ALA A 174 8.76 10.23 15.44
CA ALA A 174 9.00 11.60 15.02
C ALA A 174 7.70 12.31 14.58
N LEU A 175 6.87 11.65 13.76
CA LEU A 175 5.60 12.22 13.29
C LEU A 175 4.60 12.45 14.43
N MET A 176 4.60 11.59 15.44
CA MET A 176 3.72 11.76 16.60
C MET A 176 4.24 12.84 17.56
N PHE A 177 5.54 12.86 17.88
CA PHE A 177 6.07 13.81 18.86
C PHE A 177 6.35 15.21 18.33
N LEU A 178 6.78 15.34 17.04
CA LEU A 178 7.16 16.64 16.47
C LEU A 178 6.01 17.32 15.74
N PHE A 179 5.09 16.56 15.15
CA PHE A 179 4.02 17.10 14.30
C PHE A 179 2.60 16.86 14.84
N ASP A 180 2.45 16.10 15.91
CA ASP A 180 1.17 15.75 16.55
C ASP A 180 0.11 15.24 15.57
N LEU A 181 0.55 14.44 14.58
CA LEU A 181 -0.32 13.96 13.49
C LEU A 181 -1.27 12.83 13.90
N ASN A 182 -1.24 12.43 15.18
CA ASN A 182 -2.15 11.41 15.71
C ASN A 182 -2.16 10.13 14.86
N ILE A 183 -3.34 9.55 14.55
CA ILE A 183 -3.48 8.34 13.75
C ILE A 183 -2.93 8.50 12.31
N PHE A 184 -2.91 9.71 11.77
CA PHE A 184 -2.30 9.98 10.46
C PHE A 184 -0.80 9.73 10.44
N ALA A 185 -0.12 9.85 11.59
CA ALA A 185 1.28 9.47 11.72
C ALA A 185 1.49 7.98 11.38
N VAL A 186 0.58 7.10 11.82
CA VAL A 186 0.61 5.67 11.50
C VAL A 186 0.41 5.43 10.01
N VAL A 187 -0.57 6.13 9.39
CA VAL A 187 -0.85 6.01 7.95
C VAL A 187 0.37 6.41 7.11
N ILE A 188 0.96 7.57 7.42
CA ILE A 188 2.14 8.10 6.71
C ILE A 188 3.37 7.22 6.94
N ALA A 189 3.61 6.80 8.18
CA ALA A 189 4.73 5.92 8.51
C ALA A 189 4.60 4.57 7.79
N ASN A 190 3.40 4.01 7.67
CA ASN A 190 3.16 2.80 6.90
C ASN A 190 3.41 2.99 5.40
N ALA A 191 2.99 4.11 4.82
CA ALA A 191 3.31 4.43 3.43
C ALA A 191 4.83 4.51 3.22
N ALA A 192 5.55 5.15 4.15
CA ALA A 192 7.01 5.23 4.13
C ALA A 192 7.67 3.84 4.29
N PHE A 193 7.17 2.98 5.18
CA PHE A 193 7.63 1.59 5.29
C PHE A 193 7.54 0.87 3.95
N GLY A 194 6.38 0.93 3.28
CA GLY A 194 6.19 0.34 1.96
C GLY A 194 7.17 0.89 0.92
N LEU A 195 7.41 2.22 0.92
CA LEU A 195 8.36 2.87 0.03
C LEU A 195 9.80 2.41 0.28
N ILE A 196 10.23 2.38 1.54
CA ILE A 196 11.57 1.91 1.93
C ILE A 196 11.76 0.46 1.48
N MET A 197 10.76 -0.41 1.71
CA MET A 197 10.78 -1.78 1.24
C MET A 197 10.91 -1.87 -0.28
N CYS A 198 10.20 -1.05 -1.04
CA CYS A 198 10.32 -1.01 -2.49
C CYS A 198 11.73 -0.65 -2.95
N ILE A 199 12.35 0.35 -2.33
CA ILE A 199 13.70 0.81 -2.68
C ILE A 199 14.73 -0.28 -2.37
N LEU A 200 14.69 -0.87 -1.18
CA LEU A 200 15.62 -1.91 -0.75
C LEU A 200 15.47 -3.19 -1.59
N ASN A 201 14.23 -3.60 -1.86
CA ASN A 201 13.95 -4.77 -2.69
C ASN A 201 14.36 -4.55 -4.16
N ALA A 202 14.12 -3.36 -4.72
CA ALA A 202 14.58 -3.04 -6.07
C ALA A 202 16.10 -3.08 -6.18
N GLY A 203 16.83 -2.58 -5.16
CA GLY A 203 18.27 -2.71 -5.04
C GLY A 203 18.73 -4.17 -4.99
N SER A 204 18.07 -5.00 -4.20
CA SER A 204 18.35 -6.44 -4.09
C SER A 204 18.06 -7.18 -5.41
N ILE A 205 16.92 -6.93 -6.06
CA ILE A 205 16.57 -7.51 -7.36
C ILE A 205 17.61 -7.12 -8.41
N ARG A 206 17.98 -5.84 -8.48
CA ARG A 206 19.02 -5.36 -9.41
C ARG A 206 20.35 -6.09 -9.20
N ARG A 207 20.77 -6.23 -7.93
CA ARG A 207 22.03 -6.88 -7.56
C ARG A 207 22.09 -8.34 -7.98
N TYR A 208 21.01 -9.11 -7.79
CA TYR A 208 21.02 -10.56 -7.99
C TYR A 208 20.52 -11.00 -9.37
N SER A 209 19.57 -10.30 -9.97
CA SER A 209 19.05 -10.63 -11.31
C SER A 209 19.65 -9.77 -12.42
N GLY A 210 20.25 -8.62 -12.09
CA GLY A 210 20.68 -7.61 -13.06
C GLY A 210 19.50 -6.92 -13.76
N TYR A 211 18.28 -7.00 -13.20
CA TYR A 211 17.11 -6.29 -13.70
C TYR A 211 17.19 -4.81 -13.35
N HIS A 212 16.97 -3.95 -14.32
CA HIS A 212 16.84 -2.51 -14.11
C HIS A 212 15.37 -2.11 -14.24
N GLN A 213 14.88 -1.41 -13.23
CA GLN A 213 13.50 -0.97 -13.20
C GLN A 213 13.20 0.02 -14.33
N GLU A 214 12.23 -0.29 -15.17
CA GLU A 214 11.79 0.58 -16.27
C GLU A 214 10.81 1.64 -15.75
N ILE A 215 11.34 2.71 -15.16
CA ILE A 215 10.55 3.74 -14.46
C ILE A 215 9.45 4.31 -15.37
N ARG A 216 9.77 4.65 -16.61
CA ARG A 216 8.80 5.26 -17.53
C ARG A 216 7.59 4.36 -17.80
N LYS A 217 7.82 3.09 -18.12
CA LYS A 217 6.75 2.15 -18.49
C LYS A 217 6.00 1.61 -17.27
N THR A 218 6.69 1.52 -16.15
CA THR A 218 6.13 0.90 -14.94
C THR A 218 5.38 1.90 -14.06
N PHE A 219 5.85 3.15 -14.01
CA PHE A 219 5.26 4.17 -13.11
C PHE A 219 4.61 5.30 -13.88
N PHE A 220 5.31 5.97 -14.81
CA PHE A 220 4.78 7.16 -15.45
C PHE A 220 3.54 6.88 -16.32
N VAL A 221 3.59 5.83 -17.15
CA VAL A 221 2.45 5.52 -18.02
C VAL A 221 1.20 5.15 -17.22
N PRO A 222 1.25 4.20 -16.25
CA PRO A 222 0.09 3.92 -15.41
C PRO A 222 -0.37 5.11 -14.56
N ALA A 223 0.57 5.93 -14.05
CA ALA A 223 0.23 7.12 -13.26
C ALA A 223 -0.56 8.15 -14.09
N ILE A 224 -0.13 8.45 -15.33
CA ILE A 224 -0.83 9.38 -16.22
C ILE A 224 -2.21 8.83 -16.59
N ALA A 225 -2.30 7.54 -16.93
CA ALA A 225 -3.56 6.91 -17.24
C ALA A 225 -4.54 6.94 -16.04
N ALA A 226 -4.03 6.63 -14.84
CA ALA A 226 -4.82 6.69 -13.61
C ALA A 226 -5.23 8.13 -13.24
N ALA A 227 -4.37 9.11 -13.47
CA ALA A 227 -4.71 10.52 -13.28
C ALA A 227 -5.84 10.95 -14.24
N GLY A 228 -5.75 10.57 -15.52
CA GLY A 228 -6.83 10.81 -16.48
C GLY A 228 -8.15 10.15 -16.06
N MET A 229 -8.10 8.88 -15.64
CA MET A 229 -9.25 8.20 -15.05
C MET A 229 -9.80 8.96 -13.84
N GLY A 230 -8.93 9.42 -12.96
CA GLY A 230 -9.30 10.17 -11.76
C GLY A 230 -10.06 11.47 -12.08
N VAL A 231 -9.59 12.22 -13.07
CA VAL A 231 -10.29 13.43 -13.54
C VAL A 231 -11.70 13.10 -14.05
N VAL A 232 -11.84 12.06 -14.88
CA VAL A 232 -13.14 11.63 -15.40
C VAL A 232 -14.07 11.20 -14.25
N VAL A 233 -13.58 10.37 -13.32
CA VAL A 233 -14.35 9.91 -12.15
C VAL A 233 -14.80 11.09 -11.30
N TRP A 234 -13.92 12.06 -11.04
CA TRP A 234 -14.23 13.26 -10.28
C TRP A 234 -15.33 14.10 -10.96
N LEU A 235 -15.19 14.34 -12.27
CA LEU A 235 -16.17 15.10 -13.05
C LEU A 235 -17.55 14.42 -13.07
N VAL A 236 -17.59 13.11 -13.32
CA VAL A 236 -18.84 12.33 -13.36
C VAL A 236 -19.50 12.34 -11.97
N TYR A 237 -18.74 12.10 -10.92
CA TYR A 237 -19.27 12.08 -9.56
C TYR A 237 -19.89 13.43 -9.17
N HIS A 238 -19.19 14.55 -9.39
CA HIS A 238 -19.71 15.87 -9.07
C HIS A 238 -20.83 16.30 -10.02
N GLY A 239 -20.77 15.89 -11.28
CA GLY A 239 -21.84 16.13 -12.24
C GLY A 239 -23.15 15.46 -11.84
N ILE A 240 -23.09 14.18 -11.42
CA ILE A 240 -24.26 13.45 -10.91
C ILE A 240 -24.81 14.13 -9.65
N LEU A 241 -23.95 14.50 -8.70
CA LEU A 241 -24.39 15.19 -7.49
C LEU A 241 -25.04 16.54 -7.79
N TYR A 242 -24.52 17.28 -8.76
CA TYR A 242 -25.11 18.56 -9.19
C TYR A 242 -26.50 18.36 -9.77
N VAL A 243 -26.67 17.40 -10.70
CA VAL A 243 -27.97 17.09 -11.33
C VAL A 243 -28.98 16.62 -10.28
N LEU A 244 -28.59 15.77 -9.33
CA LEU A 244 -29.48 15.30 -8.26
C LEU A 244 -29.91 16.42 -7.33
N ARG A 245 -29.00 17.35 -6.98
CA ARG A 245 -29.33 18.52 -6.16
C ARG A 245 -30.30 19.47 -6.87
N VAL A 246 -30.06 19.74 -8.16
CA VAL A 246 -30.94 20.60 -8.96
C VAL A 246 -32.33 20.00 -9.05
N ASN A 247 -32.47 18.70 -9.32
CA ASN A 247 -33.76 18.03 -9.39
C ASN A 247 -34.47 17.98 -8.04
N ALA A 248 -33.73 17.79 -6.92
CA ALA A 248 -34.31 17.81 -5.59
C ALA A 248 -34.88 19.21 -5.22
N VAL A 249 -34.22 20.27 -5.64
CA VAL A 249 -34.74 21.65 -5.44
C VAL A 249 -35.95 21.91 -6.34
N ALA A 250 -35.93 21.46 -7.58
CA ALA A 250 -37.05 21.63 -8.52
C ALA A 250 -38.33 20.84 -8.13
N THR A 251 -38.20 19.78 -7.34
CA THR A 251 -39.34 19.03 -6.80
C THR A 251 -39.90 19.57 -5.50
N LEU A 252 -39.22 20.54 -4.87
CA LEU A 252 -39.64 21.22 -3.63
C LEU A 252 -40.25 22.60 -3.88
N LEU A 253 -40.22 23.12 -5.11
CA LEU A 253 -40.91 24.33 -5.60
C LEU A 253 -42.15 23.99 -6.37
#